data_4f5b31dfeb99e4fd981b284ba74e68ab
#
_entry.id   4f5b31dfeb99e4fd981b284ba74e68ab
#
_cell.length_a   1.000
_cell.length_b   1.000
_cell.length_c   1.000
_cell.angle_alpha   90.00
_cell.angle_beta   90.00
_cell.angle_gamma   90.00
#
_symmetry.space_group_name_H-M   'P 1'
#
loop_
_entity.id
_entity.type
_entity.pdbx_description
1 polymer ?
#
loop_
_entity_poly.entity_id
_entity_poly.type
_entity_poly.pdbx_seq_one_letter_code
_entity_poly.pdbx_strand_id
1 'polypeptide(L)'
;MDTSLPFLAGKNPFDIHVYFEANDKEKAATLKRKLMARFDWLKEGRWNDRAGRISPHPMPMFEMFGGDPKSIAKVNDVIEWLKKNRGGFSILVHPNTTYGNVKDHSVHAVWLGEPVGIRFWVFHIQTAIKIGLVLTIGTYAIRSIL
;
A
#
# COMPACT_ATOMS: atom_id res chain seq x y z
N MET A 1 9.46 11.01 0.98
CA MET A 1 9.48 9.79 1.83
C MET A 1 10.90 9.52 2.26
N ASP A 2 11.12 9.04 3.48
CA ASP A 2 12.44 8.64 3.96
C ASP A 2 12.88 7.32 3.28
N THR A 3 14.03 7.35 2.60
CA THR A 3 14.58 6.23 1.85
C THR A 3 15.63 5.43 2.63
N SER A 4 15.89 5.80 3.88
CA SER A 4 16.84 5.13 4.78
C SER A 4 16.19 4.14 5.75
N LEU A 5 14.86 3.96 5.67
CA LEU A 5 14.10 3.08 6.55
C LEU A 5 14.48 1.59 6.36
N PRO A 6 14.32 0.75 7.40
CA PRO A 6 14.61 -0.68 7.33
C PRO A 6 13.53 -1.43 6.53
N PHE A 7 13.66 -1.50 5.21
CA PHE A 7 12.71 -2.14 4.31
C PHE A 7 12.65 -3.65 4.48
N LEU A 8 11.45 -4.22 4.27
CA LEU A 8 11.24 -5.66 4.33
C LEU A 8 11.92 -6.37 3.16
N ALA A 9 12.75 -7.37 3.46
CA ALA A 9 13.38 -8.21 2.44
C ALA A 9 12.31 -9.01 1.68
N GLY A 10 12.47 -9.10 0.36
CA GLY A 10 11.58 -9.89 -0.50
C GLY A 10 10.20 -9.25 -0.76
N LYS A 11 9.98 -8.00 -0.32
CA LYS A 11 8.80 -7.21 -0.67
C LYS A 11 9.16 -6.01 -1.55
N ASN A 12 8.16 -5.50 -2.27
CA ASN A 12 8.23 -4.18 -2.88
C ASN A 12 8.51 -3.14 -1.79
N PRO A 13 9.44 -2.19 -2.02
CA PRO A 13 9.87 -1.27 -0.97
C PRO A 13 8.83 -0.22 -0.61
N PHE A 14 7.85 0.07 -1.49
CA PHE A 14 6.78 1.03 -1.23
C PHE A 14 5.55 0.73 -2.07
N ASP A 15 4.40 1.20 -1.61
CA ASP A 15 3.13 1.20 -2.31
C ASP A 15 2.59 2.63 -2.48
N ILE A 16 1.83 2.82 -3.56
CA ILE A 16 1.11 4.04 -3.89
C ILE A 16 -0.37 3.67 -4.02
N HIS A 17 -1.22 4.24 -3.18
CA HIS A 17 -2.67 4.06 -3.24
C HIS A 17 -3.32 5.34 -3.70
N VAL A 18 -4.00 5.32 -4.84
CA VAL A 18 -4.77 6.46 -5.36
C VAL A 18 -6.24 6.19 -5.11
N TYR A 19 -6.86 7.03 -4.27
CA TYR A 19 -8.27 6.91 -3.89
C TYR A 19 -9.15 7.72 -4.82
N PHE A 20 -10.31 7.16 -5.19
CA PHE A 20 -11.26 7.83 -6.08
C PHE A 20 -12.70 7.54 -5.70
N GLU A 21 -13.60 8.45 -6.05
CA GLU A 21 -15.04 8.21 -6.00
C GLU A 21 -15.51 7.43 -7.23
N ALA A 22 -16.65 6.75 -7.12
CA ALA A 22 -17.19 5.93 -8.20
C ALA A 22 -17.32 6.69 -9.54
N ASN A 23 -17.69 7.98 -9.46
CA ASN A 23 -17.84 8.86 -10.62
C ASN A 23 -16.51 9.31 -11.25
N ASP A 24 -15.39 9.13 -10.56
CA ASP A 24 -14.06 9.55 -11.02
C ASP A 24 -13.21 8.38 -11.54
N LYS A 25 -13.81 7.20 -11.69
CA LYS A 25 -13.13 5.98 -12.12
C LYS A 25 -12.32 6.17 -13.42
N GLU A 26 -12.88 6.81 -14.43
CA GLU A 26 -12.20 7.06 -15.70
C GLU A 26 -11.04 8.05 -15.57
N LYS A 27 -11.18 9.06 -14.70
CA LYS A 27 -10.07 9.98 -14.40
C LYS A 27 -8.94 9.24 -13.66
N ALA A 28 -9.28 8.36 -12.71
CA ALA A 28 -8.33 7.52 -12.00
C ALA A 28 -7.58 6.58 -12.96
N ALA A 29 -8.30 5.92 -13.90
CA ALA A 29 -7.69 5.09 -14.93
C ALA A 29 -6.74 5.90 -15.84
N THR A 30 -7.09 7.14 -16.14
CA THR A 30 -6.24 8.04 -16.91
C THR A 30 -4.96 8.41 -16.15
N LEU A 31 -5.06 8.72 -14.85
CA LEU A 31 -3.88 8.99 -14.02
C LEU A 31 -2.96 7.77 -13.95
N LYS A 32 -3.55 6.56 -13.78
CA LYS A 32 -2.80 5.29 -13.78
C LYS A 32 -2.00 5.10 -15.07
N ARG A 33 -2.63 5.30 -16.24
CA ARG A 33 -1.93 5.22 -17.55
C ARG A 33 -0.79 6.22 -17.65
N LYS A 34 -0.98 7.46 -17.18
CA LYS A 34 0.08 8.49 -17.17
C LYS A 34 1.25 8.11 -16.26
N LEU A 35 0.97 7.54 -15.08
CA LEU A 35 1.98 7.03 -14.16
C LEU A 35 2.82 5.94 -14.82
N MET A 36 2.17 4.93 -15.41
CA MET A 36 2.85 3.83 -16.10
C MET A 36 3.68 4.31 -17.29
N ALA A 37 3.18 5.26 -18.06
CA ALA A 37 3.90 5.81 -19.20
C ALA A 37 5.11 6.66 -18.76
N ARG A 38 5.04 7.33 -17.61
CA ARG A 38 6.11 8.21 -17.11
C ARG A 38 7.18 7.45 -16.32
N PHE A 39 6.80 6.38 -15.63
CA PHE A 39 7.65 5.59 -14.74
C PHE A 39 7.49 4.10 -15.06
N ASP A 40 8.15 3.64 -16.12
CA ASP A 40 8.08 2.27 -16.66
C ASP A 40 8.54 1.16 -15.67
N TRP A 41 9.29 1.56 -14.65
CA TRP A 41 9.76 0.71 -13.56
C TRP A 41 8.71 0.51 -12.44
N LEU A 42 7.65 1.31 -12.39
CA LEU A 42 6.50 1.06 -11.51
C LEU A 42 5.74 -0.19 -11.98
N LYS A 43 5.25 -0.94 -11.03
CA LYS A 43 4.40 -2.10 -11.28
C LYS A 43 2.97 -1.80 -10.86
N GLU A 44 2.07 -2.41 -11.60
CA GLU A 44 0.63 -2.35 -11.35
C GLU A 44 0.25 -3.30 -10.24
N GLY A 45 -0.47 -2.79 -9.25
CA GLY A 45 -1.07 -3.54 -8.17
C GLY A 45 -2.57 -3.75 -8.38
N ARG A 46 -3.31 -3.78 -7.29
CA ARG A 46 -4.75 -4.01 -7.30
C ARG A 46 -5.53 -2.81 -7.83
N TRP A 47 -6.65 -3.11 -8.46
CA TRP A 47 -7.72 -2.16 -8.73
C TRP A 47 -8.96 -2.60 -7.96
N ASN A 48 -9.45 -1.77 -7.06
CA ASN A 48 -10.62 -2.04 -6.24
C ASN A 48 -11.70 -0.99 -6.52
N ASP A 49 -12.81 -1.39 -7.14
CA ASP A 49 -13.96 -0.51 -7.40
C ASP A 49 -14.78 -0.24 -6.14
N ARG A 50 -14.52 -0.94 -5.04
CA ARG A 50 -15.24 -0.82 -3.77
C ARG A 50 -14.28 -0.99 -2.61
N ALA A 51 -14.54 -0.24 -1.53
CA ALA A 51 -13.90 -0.49 -0.25
C ALA A 51 -14.31 -1.88 0.28
N GLY A 52 -13.34 -2.74 0.55
CA GLY A 52 -13.60 -4.01 1.22
C GLY A 52 -14.05 -3.79 2.68
N ARG A 53 -14.93 -4.68 3.20
CA ARG A 53 -15.37 -4.61 4.62
C ARG A 53 -14.18 -4.76 5.58
N ILE A 54 -13.26 -5.68 5.27
CA ILE A 54 -12.05 -5.96 6.04
C ILE A 54 -10.83 -5.48 5.22
N SER A 55 -10.88 -4.22 4.78
CA SER A 55 -9.77 -3.55 4.11
C SER A 55 -9.33 -2.35 4.94
N PRO A 56 -8.02 -2.10 5.09
CA PRO A 56 -7.54 -0.88 5.73
C PRO A 56 -7.91 0.37 4.92
N HIS A 57 -8.12 0.22 3.62
CA HIS A 57 -8.47 1.30 2.70
C HIS A 57 -9.99 1.48 2.62
N PRO A 58 -10.53 2.66 3.01
CA PRO A 58 -11.97 2.87 3.17
C PRO A 58 -12.70 3.25 1.87
N MET A 59 -11.97 3.45 0.78
CA MET A 59 -12.50 3.93 -0.50
C MET A 59 -12.08 3.02 -1.67
N PRO A 60 -12.75 3.12 -2.82
CA PRO A 60 -12.21 2.62 -4.09
C PRO A 60 -10.79 3.17 -4.33
N MET A 61 -9.91 2.35 -4.85
CA MET A 61 -8.53 2.75 -5.09
C MET A 61 -7.84 1.89 -6.16
N PHE A 62 -6.79 2.42 -6.76
CA PHE A 62 -5.80 1.60 -7.45
C PHE A 62 -4.45 1.70 -6.74
N GLU A 63 -3.67 0.66 -6.91
CA GLU A 63 -2.35 0.50 -6.30
C GLU A 63 -1.27 0.42 -7.38
N MET A 64 -0.16 1.10 -7.13
CA MET A 64 1.09 0.95 -7.86
C MET A 64 2.20 0.72 -6.85
N PHE A 65 3.29 0.07 -7.26
CA PHE A 65 4.40 -0.20 -6.34
C PHE A 65 5.76 -0.22 -7.06
N GLY A 66 6.83 -0.10 -6.29
CA GLY A 66 8.19 -0.25 -6.78
C GLY A 66 8.50 -1.70 -7.13
N GLY A 67 8.90 -1.98 -8.38
CA GLY A 67 9.08 -3.34 -8.88
C GLY A 67 10.30 -4.09 -8.33
N ASP A 68 11.29 -3.38 -7.78
CA ASP A 68 12.50 -3.93 -7.20
C ASP A 68 12.99 -3.09 -6.00
N PRO A 69 13.86 -3.62 -5.11
CA PRO A 69 14.32 -2.88 -3.94
C PRO A 69 15.03 -1.56 -4.24
N LYS A 70 15.69 -1.42 -5.39
CA LYS A 70 16.40 -0.20 -5.79
C LYS A 70 15.44 0.93 -6.18
N SER A 71 14.18 0.59 -6.48
CA SER A 71 13.15 1.57 -6.84
C SER A 71 12.87 2.59 -5.74
N ILE A 72 13.23 2.28 -4.48
CA ILE A 72 13.08 3.21 -3.35
C ILE A 72 13.86 4.52 -3.58
N ALA A 73 15.02 4.48 -4.22
CA ALA A 73 15.81 5.66 -4.51
C ALA A 73 15.10 6.65 -5.44
N LYS A 74 14.09 6.18 -6.19
CA LYS A 74 13.34 6.96 -7.18
C LYS A 74 11.94 7.37 -6.70
N VAL A 75 11.51 6.95 -5.50
CA VAL A 75 10.13 7.19 -5.02
C VAL A 75 9.80 8.68 -4.92
N ASN A 76 10.77 9.51 -4.52
CA ASN A 76 10.54 10.93 -4.37
C ASN A 76 10.29 11.63 -5.72
N ASP A 77 10.84 11.13 -6.83
CA ASP A 77 10.54 11.65 -8.18
C ASP A 77 9.07 11.41 -8.55
N VAL A 78 8.52 10.24 -8.17
CA VAL A 78 7.10 9.92 -8.35
C VAL A 78 6.23 10.82 -7.49
N ILE A 79 6.59 11.03 -6.22
CA ILE A 79 5.89 11.91 -5.30
C ILE A 79 5.83 13.35 -5.85
N GLU A 80 6.96 13.89 -6.31
CA GLU A 80 7.01 15.24 -6.87
C GLU A 80 6.19 15.37 -8.17
N TRP A 81 6.18 14.34 -9.01
CA TRP A 81 5.34 14.31 -10.19
C TRP A 81 3.84 14.25 -9.81
N LEU A 82 3.48 13.39 -8.87
CA LEU A 82 2.10 13.25 -8.38
C LEU A 82 1.57 14.55 -7.75
N LYS A 83 2.37 15.29 -6.99
CA LYS A 83 1.98 16.61 -6.44
C LYS A 83 1.39 17.52 -7.53
N LYS A 84 1.95 17.48 -8.73
CA LYS A 84 1.55 18.32 -9.88
C LYS A 84 0.44 17.70 -10.74
N ASN A 85 0.32 16.37 -10.75
CA ASN A 85 -0.48 15.64 -11.72
C ASN A 85 -1.63 14.81 -11.13
N ARG A 86 -1.81 14.76 -9.81
CA ARG A 86 -2.81 13.93 -9.12
C ARG A 86 -4.28 14.25 -9.45
N GLY A 87 -4.58 15.39 -10.07
CA GLY A 87 -5.93 15.73 -10.52
C GLY A 87 -7.00 15.83 -9.42
N GLY A 88 -6.60 16.21 -8.19
CA GLY A 88 -7.50 16.30 -7.05
C GLY A 88 -7.63 15.02 -6.21
N PHE A 89 -7.10 13.89 -6.67
CA PHE A 89 -7.15 12.64 -5.91
C PHE A 89 -6.36 12.71 -4.60
N SER A 90 -6.84 12.03 -3.57
CA SER A 90 -6.07 11.70 -2.38
C SER A 90 -5.16 10.52 -2.66
N ILE A 91 -3.89 10.66 -2.33
CA ILE A 91 -2.88 9.62 -2.60
C ILE A 91 -2.08 9.35 -1.33
N LEU A 92 -1.99 8.09 -0.97
CA LEU A 92 -1.10 7.58 0.07
C LEU A 92 0.11 6.93 -0.58
N VAL A 93 1.31 7.39 -0.22
CA VAL A 93 2.57 6.68 -0.53
C VAL A 93 3.17 6.22 0.78
N HIS A 94 3.39 4.92 0.94
CA HIS A 94 3.96 4.38 2.16
C HIS A 94 5.04 3.34 1.88
N PRO A 95 6.06 3.24 2.75
CA PRO A 95 7.08 2.21 2.65
C PRO A 95 6.55 0.86 3.14
N ASN A 96 7.27 -0.21 2.84
CA ASN A 96 7.08 -1.53 3.45
C ASN A 96 8.29 -1.85 4.33
N THR A 97 8.18 -1.56 5.63
CA THR A 97 9.28 -1.66 6.58
C THR A 97 9.08 -2.75 7.62
N THR A 98 10.16 -3.06 8.34
CA THR A 98 10.11 -3.95 9.51
C THR A 98 9.35 -3.35 10.70
N TYR A 99 9.01 -2.05 10.66
CA TYR A 99 8.19 -1.40 11.69
C TYR A 99 6.72 -1.79 11.63
N GLY A 100 6.27 -2.34 10.49
CA GLY A 100 4.94 -2.91 10.30
C GLY A 100 3.88 -1.93 9.80
N ASN A 101 2.79 -2.50 9.32
CA ASN A 101 1.76 -1.81 8.54
C ASN A 101 1.19 -0.56 9.23
N VAL A 102 1.01 -0.55 10.55
CA VAL A 102 0.46 0.61 11.26
C VAL A 102 1.39 1.81 11.12
N LYS A 103 2.69 1.64 11.35
CA LYS A 103 3.68 2.72 11.21
C LYS A 103 3.87 3.11 9.75
N ASP A 104 3.89 2.15 8.86
CA ASP A 104 4.06 2.38 7.43
C ASP A 104 2.92 3.23 6.86
N HIS A 105 1.66 2.99 7.28
CA HIS A 105 0.48 3.75 6.85
C HIS A 105 0.21 5.03 7.68
N SER A 106 1.04 5.34 8.67
CA SER A 106 0.90 6.52 9.52
C SER A 106 2.13 7.41 9.50
N VAL A 107 3.08 7.18 10.43
CA VAL A 107 4.24 8.08 10.63
C VAL A 107 5.25 8.07 9.48
N HIS A 108 5.31 6.98 8.71
CA HIS A 108 6.21 6.85 7.54
C HIS A 108 5.50 7.17 6.21
N ALA A 109 4.19 7.37 6.25
CA ALA A 109 3.39 7.67 5.07
C ALA A 109 3.55 9.12 4.60
N VAL A 110 3.43 9.29 3.28
CA VAL A 110 3.29 10.61 2.65
C VAL A 110 1.91 10.69 2.04
N TRP A 111 1.13 11.69 2.46
CA TRP A 111 -0.16 12.01 1.87
C TRP A 111 -0.06 13.15 0.87
N LEU A 112 -0.70 12.98 -0.27
CA LEU A 112 -0.91 14.02 -1.27
C LEU A 112 -2.43 14.27 -1.36
N GLY A 113 -2.85 15.49 -1.05
CA GLY A 113 -4.27 15.83 -0.84
C GLY A 113 -4.75 15.47 0.57
N GLU A 114 -6.06 15.47 0.76
CA GLU A 114 -6.67 15.19 2.06
C GLU A 114 -6.52 13.69 2.41
N PRO A 115 -6.00 13.36 3.60
CA PRO A 115 -5.92 11.98 4.05
C PRO A 115 -7.30 11.32 4.14
N VAL A 116 -7.41 10.06 3.69
CA VAL A 116 -8.59 9.25 3.94
C VAL A 116 -8.44 8.48 5.26
N GLY A 117 -9.55 8.17 5.93
CA GLY A 117 -9.55 7.52 7.24
C GLY A 117 -9.12 6.05 7.18
N ILE A 118 -7.82 5.77 7.21
CA ILE A 118 -7.29 4.39 7.24
C ILE A 118 -7.85 3.62 8.43
N ARG A 119 -8.35 2.42 8.18
CA ARG A 119 -8.91 1.52 9.22
C ARG A 119 -7.81 0.71 9.87
N PHE A 120 -7.04 1.31 10.76
CA PHE A 120 -5.89 0.66 11.42
C PHE A 120 -6.24 -0.62 12.19
N TRP A 121 -7.47 -0.74 12.70
CA TRP A 121 -7.96 -1.94 13.38
C TRP A 121 -7.89 -3.20 12.51
N VAL A 122 -7.96 -3.05 11.18
CA VAL A 122 -7.84 -4.17 10.24
C VAL A 122 -6.46 -4.83 10.33
N PHE A 123 -5.41 -4.06 10.51
CA PHE A 123 -4.05 -4.59 10.66
C PHE A 123 -3.91 -5.43 11.93
N HIS A 124 -4.56 -5.05 13.03
CA HIS A 124 -4.57 -5.82 14.27
C HIS A 124 -5.30 -7.15 14.10
N ILE A 125 -6.45 -7.18 13.42
CA ILE A 125 -7.17 -8.42 13.11
C ILE A 125 -6.32 -9.34 12.22
N GLN A 126 -5.71 -8.81 11.17
CA GLN A 126 -4.86 -9.61 10.28
C GLN A 126 -3.67 -10.21 11.03
N THR A 127 -3.07 -9.49 11.94
CA THR A 127 -1.99 -9.99 12.81
C THR A 127 -2.50 -11.10 13.74
N ALA A 128 -3.64 -10.89 14.39
CA ALA A 128 -4.24 -11.89 15.28
C ALA A 128 -4.58 -13.20 14.54
N ILE A 129 -5.14 -13.11 13.34
CA ILE A 129 -5.45 -14.27 12.49
C ILE A 129 -4.16 -15.03 12.15
N LYS A 130 -3.09 -14.35 11.76
CA LYS A 130 -1.80 -14.97 11.44
C LYS A 130 -1.22 -15.71 12.64
N ILE A 131 -1.25 -15.10 13.83
CA ILE A 131 -0.76 -15.72 15.08
C ILE A 131 -1.64 -16.92 15.44
N GLY A 132 -2.96 -16.80 15.39
CA GLY A 132 -3.89 -17.89 15.68
C GLY A 132 -3.71 -19.09 14.75
N LEU A 133 -3.48 -18.85 13.45
CA LEU A 133 -3.20 -19.91 12.48
C LEU A 133 -1.89 -20.66 12.80
N VAL A 134 -0.84 -19.93 13.17
CA VAL A 134 0.47 -20.52 13.55
C VAL A 134 0.32 -21.39 14.79
N LEU A 135 -0.42 -20.95 15.82
CA LEU A 135 -0.67 -21.73 17.04
C LEU A 135 -1.45 -23.01 16.74
N THR A 136 -2.46 -22.94 15.87
CA THR A 136 -3.25 -24.11 15.48
C THR A 136 -2.43 -25.15 14.74
N ILE A 137 -1.58 -24.74 13.81
CA ILE A 137 -0.67 -25.65 13.08
C ILE A 137 0.33 -26.27 14.05
N GLY A 138 0.90 -25.48 14.97
CA GLY A 138 1.85 -25.95 15.98
C GLY A 138 1.24 -27.03 16.90
N THR A 139 0.00 -26.88 17.34
CA THR A 139 -0.69 -27.86 18.18
C THR A 139 -1.04 -29.15 17.42
N TYR A 140 -1.34 -29.11 16.15
CA TYR A 140 -1.53 -30.30 15.32
C TYR A 140 -0.23 -31.08 15.11
N ALA A 141 0.89 -30.40 14.86
CA ALA A 141 2.19 -31.04 14.69
C ALA A 141 2.66 -31.77 15.95
N ILE A 142 2.42 -31.22 17.15
CA ILE A 142 2.78 -31.86 18.42
C ILE A 142 1.92 -33.07 18.70
N ARG A 143 0.63 -33.08 18.35
CA ARG A 143 -0.26 -34.25 18.53
C ARG A 143 0.04 -35.41 17.58
N SER A 144 0.72 -35.17 16.49
CA SER A 144 1.10 -36.21 15.52
C SER A 144 2.43 -36.89 15.85
N ILE A 145 3.15 -36.43 16.89
CA ILE A 145 4.45 -36.96 17.32
C ILE A 145 4.33 -37.72 18.66
N LEU A 146 3.22 -37.62 19.37
CA LEU A 146 2.88 -38.38 20.60
C LEU A 146 1.90 -39.50 20.31
#